data_726e1cf6bda5bc04535b200817b342bd
#
_entry.id   726e1cf6bda5bc04535b200817b342bd
#
_cell.length_a   1.000
_cell.length_b   1.000
_cell.length_c   1.000
_cell.angle_alpha   90.00
_cell.angle_beta   90.00
_cell.angle_gamma   90.00
#
_symmetry.space_group_name_H-M   'P 1'
#
loop_
_entity.id
_entity.type
_entity.pdbx_description
1 polymer ?
#
loop_
_entity_poly.entity_id
_entity_poly.type
_entity_poly.pdbx_seq_one_letter_code
_entity_poly.pdbx_strand_id
1 'polypeptide(L)'
;DSIESISPEVFAAQFESAPVIDSRKPGEYTAEHVVNAKNIPLDYVNEQLAEVPKDEKFFIHCAGGYRSVIMSSILKARGYHNMINVEKGMAGIRTTDVPLTAYVCPSTLK
;
A
#
# COMPACT_ATOMS: atom_id res chain seq x y z
N ASP A 1 13.64 7.09 13.56
CA ASP A 1 13.67 5.77 12.94
C ASP A 1 13.45 5.85 11.45
N SER A 2 14.24 5.07 10.73
CA SER A 2 14.07 5.02 9.29
C SER A 2 13.00 4.00 8.92
N ILE A 3 12.35 4.23 7.78
CA ILE A 3 11.35 3.33 7.23
C ILE A 3 12.02 2.53 6.12
N GLU A 4 11.96 1.21 6.21
CA GLU A 4 12.50 0.37 5.17
C GLU A 4 11.72 0.57 3.88
N SER A 5 12.42 0.81 2.77
CA SER A 5 11.79 1.07 1.48
C SER A 5 12.45 0.24 0.39
N ILE A 6 11.66 -0.16 -0.59
CA ILE A 6 12.17 -0.90 -1.75
C ILE A 6 11.66 -0.23 -3.02
N SER A 7 12.38 -0.47 -4.12
CA SER A 7 11.96 0.06 -5.42
C SER A 7 10.74 -0.70 -5.94
N PRO A 8 9.99 -0.11 -6.89
CA PRO A 8 8.87 -0.83 -7.52
C PRO A 8 9.33 -2.13 -8.18
N GLU A 9 10.53 -2.16 -8.75
CA GLU A 9 11.07 -3.34 -9.40
C GLU A 9 11.31 -4.48 -8.41
N VAL A 10 11.85 -4.14 -7.23
CA VAL A 10 12.05 -5.14 -6.18
C VAL A 10 10.71 -5.62 -5.66
N PHE A 11 9.75 -4.71 -5.48
CA PHE A 11 8.41 -5.09 -5.07
C PHE A 11 7.78 -6.05 -6.09
N ALA A 12 7.94 -5.77 -7.39
CA ALA A 12 7.38 -6.64 -8.44
C ALA A 12 7.89 -8.06 -8.33
N ALA A 13 9.14 -8.24 -7.90
CA ALA A 13 9.73 -9.57 -7.74
C ALA A 13 9.21 -10.29 -6.48
N GLN A 14 8.61 -9.57 -5.54
CA GLN A 14 8.27 -10.11 -4.23
C GLN A 14 6.82 -9.92 -3.80
N PHE A 15 5.98 -9.28 -4.63
CA PHE A 15 4.67 -8.83 -4.15
C PHE A 15 3.76 -9.95 -3.65
N GLU A 16 3.99 -11.19 -4.08
CA GLU A 16 3.18 -12.32 -3.64
C GLU A 16 3.69 -12.96 -2.34
N SER A 17 4.85 -12.51 -1.85
CA SER A 17 5.46 -13.13 -0.68
C SER A 17 4.90 -12.62 0.65
N ALA A 18 4.11 -11.55 0.62
CA ALA A 18 3.56 -10.95 1.83
C ALA A 18 2.32 -10.13 1.49
N PRO A 19 1.49 -9.81 2.49
CA PRO A 19 0.33 -8.94 2.26
C PRO A 19 0.74 -7.58 1.72
N VAL A 20 -0.14 -6.95 0.93
CA VAL A 20 0.07 -5.61 0.37
C VAL A 20 -1.03 -4.70 0.89
N ILE A 21 -0.63 -3.58 1.45
CA ILE A 21 -1.57 -2.57 1.97
C ILE A 21 -1.53 -1.36 1.05
N ASP A 22 -2.70 -0.95 0.57
CA ASP A 22 -2.88 0.25 -0.24
C ASP A 22 -3.44 1.34 0.66
N SER A 23 -2.65 2.38 0.90
CA SER A 23 -3.02 3.45 1.83
C SER A 23 -3.75 4.60 1.16
N ARG A 24 -4.13 4.44 -0.12
CA ARG A 24 -4.85 5.48 -0.86
C ARG A 24 -6.31 5.54 -0.42
N LYS A 25 -7.01 6.59 -0.89
CA LYS A 25 -8.44 6.72 -0.61
C LYS A 25 -9.23 5.58 -1.25
N PRO A 26 -10.39 5.22 -0.70
CA PRO A 26 -11.19 4.12 -1.24
C PRO A 26 -11.53 4.27 -2.72
N GLY A 27 -11.80 5.49 -3.18
CA GLY A 27 -12.11 5.73 -4.59
C GLY A 27 -10.94 5.41 -5.51
N GLU A 28 -9.73 5.76 -5.09
CA GLU A 28 -8.52 5.44 -5.85
C GLU A 28 -8.31 3.93 -5.92
N TYR A 29 -8.51 3.26 -4.79
CA TYR A 29 -8.36 1.81 -4.71
C TYR A 29 -9.39 1.10 -5.61
N THR A 30 -10.64 1.53 -5.53
CA THR A 30 -11.71 0.92 -6.33
C THR A 30 -11.45 1.09 -7.81
N ALA A 31 -10.90 2.23 -8.22
CA ALA A 31 -10.62 2.49 -9.64
C ALA A 31 -9.58 1.51 -10.18
N GLU A 32 -8.52 1.26 -9.42
CA GLU A 32 -7.46 0.35 -9.85
C GLU A 32 -6.57 0.06 -8.66
N HIS A 33 -6.22 -1.21 -8.43
CA HIS A 33 -5.29 -1.55 -7.35
C HIS A 33 -4.54 -2.84 -7.69
N VAL A 34 -3.46 -3.08 -6.94
CA VAL A 34 -2.73 -4.35 -7.02
C VAL A 34 -3.68 -5.48 -6.64
N VAL A 35 -3.69 -6.55 -7.43
CA VAL A 35 -4.71 -7.61 -7.35
C VAL A 35 -4.87 -8.17 -5.93
N ASN A 36 -3.79 -8.31 -5.17
CA ASN A 36 -3.88 -8.87 -3.82
C ASN A 36 -3.81 -7.82 -2.72
N ALA A 37 -3.94 -6.53 -3.06
CA ALA A 37 -3.81 -5.47 -2.06
C ALA A 37 -5.11 -5.28 -1.28
N LYS A 38 -4.94 -4.92 0.00
CA LYS A 38 -6.05 -4.55 0.88
C LYS A 38 -6.01 -3.06 1.09
N ASN A 39 -7.16 -2.41 1.04
CA ASN A 39 -7.24 -0.96 1.21
C ASN A 39 -7.37 -0.61 2.69
N ILE A 40 -6.38 0.09 3.22
CA ILE A 40 -6.45 0.69 4.55
C ILE A 40 -6.05 2.15 4.37
N PRO A 41 -7.01 3.03 4.10
CA PRO A 41 -6.69 4.44 3.82
C PRO A 41 -6.00 5.11 5.01
N LEU A 42 -5.07 6.01 4.71
CA LEU A 42 -4.36 6.75 5.75
C LEU A 42 -5.34 7.43 6.72
N ASP A 43 -6.42 8.01 6.19
CA ASP A 43 -7.39 8.73 7.01
C ASP A 43 -8.11 7.84 8.03
N TYR A 44 -8.11 6.53 7.82
CA TYR A 44 -8.84 5.59 8.66
C TYR A 44 -7.92 4.58 9.34
N VAL A 45 -6.61 4.82 9.34
CA VAL A 45 -5.65 3.83 9.85
C VAL A 45 -5.94 3.47 11.31
N ASN A 46 -6.32 4.44 12.14
CA ASN A 46 -6.58 4.15 13.55
C ASN A 46 -7.81 3.26 13.75
N GLU A 47 -8.83 3.43 12.91
CA GLU A 47 -10.04 2.61 12.99
C GLU A 47 -9.82 1.20 12.44
N GLN A 48 -8.80 1.03 11.60
CA GLN A 48 -8.55 -0.24 10.92
C GLN A 48 -7.26 -0.92 11.37
N LEU A 49 -6.72 -0.54 12.53
CA LEU A 49 -5.47 -1.12 13.03
C LEU A 49 -5.52 -2.64 13.14
N ALA A 50 -6.67 -3.19 13.49
CA ALA A 50 -6.81 -4.64 13.62
C ALA A 50 -6.59 -5.38 12.30
N GLU A 51 -6.71 -4.68 11.17
CA GLU A 51 -6.53 -5.27 9.85
C GLU A 51 -5.09 -5.21 9.36
N VAL A 52 -4.21 -4.51 10.08
CA VAL A 52 -2.80 -4.39 9.69
C VAL A 52 -2.05 -5.60 10.23
N PRO A 53 -1.29 -6.31 9.38
CA PRO A 53 -0.49 -7.46 9.86
C PRO A 53 0.50 -7.01 10.93
N LYS A 54 0.55 -7.69 12.05
CA LYS A 54 1.45 -7.33 13.14
C LYS A 54 2.60 -8.31 13.29
N ASP A 55 2.38 -9.56 12.95
CA ASP A 55 3.35 -10.61 13.18
C ASP A 55 4.05 -11.08 11.91
N GLU A 56 3.77 -10.46 10.79
CA GLU A 56 4.40 -10.83 9.52
C GLU A 56 4.73 -9.58 8.72
N LYS A 57 5.72 -9.71 7.86
CA LYS A 57 6.13 -8.63 6.97
C LYS A 57 4.99 -8.29 6.00
N PHE A 58 4.84 -7.02 5.68
CA PHE A 58 3.87 -6.59 4.67
C PHE A 58 4.41 -5.39 3.90
N PHE A 59 3.89 -5.22 2.68
CA PHE A 59 4.24 -4.07 1.85
C PHE A 59 3.17 -3.01 2.01
N ILE A 60 3.59 -1.74 1.93
CA ILE A 60 2.65 -0.61 1.98
C ILE A 60 3.01 0.38 0.89
N HIS A 61 2.00 0.90 0.20
CA HIS A 61 2.21 1.91 -0.84
C HIS A 61 1.05 2.89 -0.86
N CYS A 62 1.27 4.01 -1.56
CA CYS A 62 0.21 4.98 -1.83
C CYS A 62 0.30 5.37 -3.31
N ALA A 63 -0.17 6.55 -3.69
CA ALA A 63 -0.13 6.98 -5.09
C ALA A 63 1.28 7.38 -5.52
N GLY A 64 1.91 8.27 -4.76
CA GLY A 64 3.22 8.81 -5.12
C GLY A 64 4.33 8.64 -4.11
N GLY A 65 4.06 7.98 -2.99
CA GLY A 65 5.07 7.68 -1.98
C GLY A 65 5.01 8.48 -0.70
N TYR A 66 4.12 9.45 -0.58
CA TYR A 66 4.05 10.30 0.63
C TYR A 66 3.14 9.71 1.71
N ARG A 67 1.91 9.35 1.35
CA ARG A 67 0.94 8.86 2.34
C ARG A 67 1.40 7.57 2.99
N SER A 68 2.07 6.71 2.23
CA SER A 68 2.56 5.44 2.79
C SER A 68 3.67 5.66 3.81
N VAL A 69 4.52 6.68 3.60
CA VAL A 69 5.57 7.01 4.57
C VAL A 69 4.93 7.56 5.85
N ILE A 70 3.95 8.45 5.72
CA ILE A 70 3.23 8.99 6.88
C ILE A 70 2.56 7.86 7.65
N MET A 71 1.86 6.98 6.93
CA MET A 71 1.17 5.85 7.57
C MET A 71 2.16 4.91 8.26
N SER A 72 3.31 4.66 7.64
CA SER A 72 4.33 3.82 8.25
C SER A 72 4.83 4.43 9.57
N SER A 73 4.99 5.76 9.60
CA SER A 73 5.39 6.45 10.83
C SER A 73 4.34 6.30 11.93
N ILE A 74 3.06 6.42 11.56
CA ILE A 74 1.97 6.23 12.52
C ILE A 74 1.97 4.80 13.04
N LEU A 75 2.12 3.82 12.16
CA LEU A 75 2.13 2.42 12.55
C LEU A 75 3.30 2.10 13.47
N LYS A 76 4.49 2.66 13.18
CA LYS A 76 5.64 2.47 14.08
C LYS A 76 5.36 3.01 15.47
N ALA A 77 4.70 4.16 15.56
CA ALA A 77 4.32 4.74 16.85
C ALA A 77 3.32 3.84 17.58
N ARG A 78 2.61 2.97 16.88
CA ARG A 78 1.63 2.04 17.46
C ARG A 78 2.25 0.65 17.72
N GLY A 79 3.57 0.50 17.52
CA GLY A 79 4.23 -0.78 17.78
C GLY A 79 4.37 -1.71 16.60
N TYR A 80 4.05 -1.26 15.40
CA TYR A 80 4.22 -2.06 14.18
C TYR A 80 5.59 -1.76 13.59
N HIS A 81 6.39 -2.78 13.30
CA HIS A 81 7.75 -2.60 12.81
C HIS A 81 8.07 -3.46 11.60
N ASN A 82 7.06 -4.02 10.97
CA ASN A 82 7.23 -5.03 9.92
C ASN A 82 6.76 -4.56 8.54
N MET A 83 6.56 -3.25 8.36
CA MET A 83 6.16 -2.72 7.06
C MET A 83 7.38 -2.44 6.18
N ILE A 84 7.18 -2.61 4.87
CA ILE A 84 8.16 -2.23 3.85
C ILE A 84 7.45 -1.29 2.89
N ASN A 85 7.91 -0.05 2.82
CA ASN A 85 7.33 0.94 1.94
C ASN A 85 7.79 0.71 0.49
N VAL A 86 6.86 0.80 -0.45
CA VAL A 86 7.18 0.71 -1.87
C VAL A 86 7.35 2.13 -2.39
N GLU A 87 8.57 2.46 -2.82
CA GLU A 87 8.90 3.80 -3.34
C GLU A 87 8.06 4.12 -4.56
N LYS A 88 7.74 5.39 -4.74
CA LYS A 88 6.97 5.92 -5.87
C LYS A 88 5.53 5.41 -5.91
N GLY A 89 5.15 4.55 -4.98
CA GLY A 89 3.77 4.09 -4.86
C GLY A 89 3.20 3.51 -6.15
N MET A 90 1.92 3.73 -6.36
CA MET A 90 1.23 3.19 -7.55
C MET A 90 1.85 3.71 -8.85
N ALA A 91 2.35 4.94 -8.88
CA ALA A 91 2.99 5.48 -10.08
C ALA A 91 4.17 4.62 -10.52
N GLY A 92 4.97 4.15 -9.56
CA GLY A 92 6.09 3.25 -9.86
C GLY A 92 5.63 1.83 -10.15
N ILE A 93 4.64 1.35 -9.40
CA ILE A 93 4.12 -0.02 -9.57
C ILE A 93 3.56 -0.20 -10.99
N ARG A 94 2.91 0.83 -11.54
CA ARG A 94 2.35 0.76 -12.91
C ARG A 94 3.41 0.53 -13.98
N THR A 95 4.65 0.84 -13.72
CA THR A 95 5.73 0.62 -14.70
C THR A 95 6.27 -0.80 -14.64
N THR A 96 5.75 -1.64 -13.76
CA THR A 96 6.23 -3.01 -13.56
C THR A 96 5.17 -4.00 -14.06
N ASP A 97 5.49 -5.30 -13.95
CA ASP A 97 4.59 -6.37 -14.34
C ASP A 97 3.64 -6.81 -13.23
N VAL A 98 3.59 -6.08 -12.11
CA VAL A 98 2.67 -6.39 -11.01
C VAL A 98 1.23 -6.36 -11.54
N PRO A 99 0.47 -7.45 -11.36
CA PRO A 99 -0.91 -7.47 -11.85
C PRO A 99 -1.79 -6.48 -11.11
N LEU A 100 -2.50 -5.68 -11.87
CA LEU A 100 -3.45 -4.71 -11.36
C LEU A 100 -4.85 -5.11 -11.80
N THR A 101 -5.86 -4.66 -11.04
CA THR A 101 -7.25 -4.85 -11.44
C THR A 101 -7.53 -4.01 -12.69
N ALA A 102 -8.58 -4.35 -13.43
CA ALA A 102 -8.97 -3.53 -14.57
C ALA A 102 -9.37 -2.14 -14.08
N TYR A 103 -8.91 -1.11 -14.80
CA TYR A 103 -9.21 0.26 -14.42
C TYR A 103 -10.71 0.53 -14.57
N VAL A 104 -11.30 1.11 -13.53
CA VAL A 104 -12.70 1.55 -13.54
C VAL A 104 -12.69 3.06 -13.30
N CYS A 105 -13.22 3.82 -14.26
CA CYS A 105 -13.27 5.27 -14.15
C CYS A 105 -14.10 5.66 -12.92
N PRO A 106 -13.53 6.41 -11.97
CA PRO A 106 -14.26 6.76 -10.74
C PRO A 106 -15.58 7.48 -11.00
N SER A 107 -15.69 8.22 -12.10
CA SER A 107 -16.92 8.96 -12.41
C SER A 107 -18.08 8.05 -12.75
N THR A 108 -17.85 6.78 -13.08
CA THR A 108 -18.90 5.81 -13.36
C THR A 108 -19.30 4.97 -12.15
N LEU A 109 -18.59 5.11 -11.06
CA LEU A 109 -18.91 4.38 -9.81
C LEU A 109 -20.02 5.11 -9.10
N LYS A 110 -21.05 4.40 -8.70
CA LYS A 110 -22.21 5.00 -8.04
C LYS A 110 -22.43 4.37 -6.68
#